data_8f369aeb0934fa0f5e6b87b9a17ae4e3
#
_entry.id   8f369aeb0934fa0f5e6b87b9a17ae4e3
#
_cell.length_a   1.000
_cell.length_b   1.000
_cell.length_c   1.000
_cell.angle_alpha   90.00
_cell.angle_beta   90.00
_cell.angle_gamma   90.00
#
_symmetry.space_group_name_H-M   'P 1'
#
loop_
_entity.id
_entity.type
_entity.pdbx_description
1 polymer ?
#
loop_
_entity_poly.entity_id
_entity_poly.type
_entity_poly.pdbx_seq_one_letter_code
_entity_poly.pdbx_strand_id
1 'polypeptide(L)'
;LPLEAQRLGLESHASDLNPVAVTINKAMIEIPPKFAGGAPVGPEILSDKTSKKKATKDAFEDWSGAKGLAEDVRRYGAWMREQAQERIGHLYPKVLVTEAMVAERQDLAPYLGDELTVIAWLWARTVNSPSPAFAHVEVPLASTFILSSKADKEAYVEPVVQGDNYQFTVKVGTPPESAKGGTTAGKRAAFICLMSGSPIDYKYIRSEGRAGRMGQRLMAIVAEGKKGRVYLSPNNEQVDAARQARPEWSPEMSLPNNPR
;
A
#
# COMPACT_ATOMS: atom_id res chain seq x y z
N LEU A 1 -19.47 -20.81 -9.16
CA LEU A 1 -20.63 -21.65 -9.49
C LEU A 1 -21.97 -20.94 -9.24
N PRO A 2 -22.30 -20.39 -8.02
CA PRO A 2 -23.62 -19.81 -7.76
C PRO A 2 -23.99 -18.67 -8.72
N LEU A 3 -23.05 -17.78 -9.05
CA LEU A 3 -23.27 -16.69 -10.01
C LEU A 3 -23.66 -17.20 -11.41
N GLU A 4 -22.99 -18.26 -11.89
CA GLU A 4 -23.29 -18.85 -13.20
C GLU A 4 -24.65 -19.57 -13.19
N ALA A 5 -25.00 -20.22 -12.09
CA ALA A 5 -26.32 -20.83 -11.94
C ALA A 5 -27.42 -19.76 -12.02
N GLN A 6 -27.25 -18.63 -11.33
CA GLN A 6 -28.17 -17.51 -11.36
C GLN A 6 -28.29 -16.89 -12.77
N ARG A 7 -27.19 -16.78 -13.52
CA ARG A 7 -27.20 -16.31 -14.92
C ARG A 7 -27.99 -17.21 -15.84
N LEU A 8 -28.10 -18.49 -15.51
CA LEU A 8 -28.92 -19.48 -16.22
C LEU A 8 -30.39 -19.50 -15.73
N GLY A 9 -30.77 -18.60 -14.82
CA GLY A 9 -32.11 -18.54 -14.26
C GLY A 9 -32.41 -19.59 -13.20
N LEU A 10 -31.37 -20.28 -12.66
CA LEU A 10 -31.53 -21.27 -11.60
C LEU A 10 -31.47 -20.59 -10.23
N GLU A 11 -32.27 -21.08 -9.30
CA GLU A 11 -32.12 -20.73 -7.89
C GLU A 11 -30.82 -21.36 -7.36
N SER A 12 -29.97 -20.54 -6.75
CA SER A 12 -28.67 -21.00 -6.27
C SER A 12 -28.48 -20.70 -4.80
N HIS A 13 -28.04 -21.73 -4.06
CA HIS A 13 -27.70 -21.63 -2.64
C HIS A 13 -26.20 -21.86 -2.47
N ALA A 14 -25.56 -21.05 -1.64
CA ALA A 14 -24.14 -21.17 -1.34
C ALA A 14 -23.92 -20.98 0.16
N SER A 15 -22.99 -21.77 0.70
CA SER A 15 -22.53 -21.62 2.09
C SER A 15 -21.03 -21.78 2.19
N ASP A 16 -20.42 -21.14 3.16
CA ASP A 16 -18.99 -21.24 3.45
C ASP A 16 -18.78 -21.02 4.96
N LEU A 17 -17.78 -21.68 5.54
CA LEU A 17 -17.38 -21.44 6.92
C LEU A 17 -16.63 -20.10 7.08
N ASN A 18 -16.07 -19.58 6.00
CA ASN A 18 -15.39 -18.30 6.01
C ASN A 18 -16.39 -17.15 5.78
N PRO A 19 -16.61 -16.26 6.77
CA PRO A 19 -17.56 -15.14 6.64
C PRO A 19 -17.19 -14.16 5.53
N VAL A 20 -15.92 -14.07 5.15
CA VAL A 20 -15.47 -13.25 4.01
C VAL A 20 -16.02 -13.81 2.70
N ALA A 21 -15.94 -15.13 2.49
CA ALA A 21 -16.50 -15.79 1.31
C ALA A 21 -18.02 -15.61 1.23
N VAL A 22 -18.72 -15.70 2.35
CA VAL A 22 -20.17 -15.44 2.42
C VAL A 22 -20.49 -13.99 2.05
N THR A 23 -19.72 -13.02 2.56
CA THR A 23 -19.90 -11.59 2.24
C THR A 23 -19.67 -11.31 0.75
N ILE A 24 -18.64 -11.91 0.16
CA ILE A 24 -18.35 -11.79 -1.29
C ILE A 24 -19.51 -12.36 -2.11
N ASN A 25 -20.03 -13.54 -1.74
CA ASN A 25 -21.16 -14.15 -2.42
C ASN A 25 -22.41 -13.25 -2.35
N LYS A 26 -22.72 -12.69 -1.18
CA LYS A 26 -23.83 -11.74 -1.03
C LYS A 26 -23.67 -10.51 -1.92
N ALA A 27 -22.47 -9.93 -1.93
CA ALA A 27 -22.16 -8.74 -2.74
C ALA A 27 -22.32 -9.00 -4.26
N MET A 28 -22.03 -10.22 -4.71
CA MET A 28 -22.05 -10.56 -6.14
C MET A 28 -23.39 -11.13 -6.62
N ILE A 29 -24.14 -11.81 -5.76
CA ILE A 29 -25.29 -12.64 -6.16
C ILE A 29 -26.60 -12.10 -5.60
N GLU A 30 -26.61 -11.69 -4.34
CA GLU A 30 -27.84 -11.30 -3.64
C GLU A 30 -28.14 -9.80 -3.79
N ILE A 31 -27.12 -8.96 -3.64
CA ILE A 31 -27.30 -7.49 -3.63
C ILE A 31 -27.67 -6.95 -5.02
N PRO A 32 -26.98 -7.25 -6.13
CA PRO A 32 -27.28 -6.64 -7.42
C PRO A 32 -28.72 -6.85 -7.91
N PRO A 33 -29.33 -8.04 -7.80
CA PRO A 33 -30.73 -8.22 -8.20
C PRO A 33 -31.73 -7.44 -7.35
N LYS A 34 -31.44 -7.23 -6.04
CA LYS A 34 -32.34 -6.48 -5.14
C LYS A 34 -32.44 -5.00 -5.49
N PHE A 35 -31.42 -4.44 -6.10
CA PHE A 35 -31.34 -3.03 -6.48
C PHE A 35 -31.39 -2.82 -8.01
N ALA A 36 -31.74 -3.86 -8.75
CA ALA A 36 -31.83 -3.76 -10.21
C ALA A 36 -32.93 -2.75 -10.61
N GLY A 37 -32.58 -1.88 -11.56
CA GLY A 37 -33.49 -0.88 -12.10
C GLY A 37 -33.71 0.36 -11.21
N GLY A 38 -33.12 0.38 -10.01
CA GLY A 38 -33.19 1.55 -9.13
C GLY A 38 -32.23 2.66 -9.57
N ALA A 39 -32.68 3.93 -9.48
CA ALA A 39 -31.81 5.08 -9.63
C ALA A 39 -30.81 5.15 -8.44
N PRO A 40 -29.62 5.72 -8.64
CA PRO A 40 -28.63 5.87 -7.56
C PRO A 40 -29.14 6.80 -6.45
N VAL A 41 -28.85 6.44 -5.21
CA VAL A 41 -29.25 7.19 -3.99
C VAL A 41 -28.04 7.75 -3.24
N GLY A 42 -26.82 7.42 -3.68
CA GLY A 42 -25.59 7.88 -3.06
C GLY A 42 -25.38 9.38 -3.15
N PRO A 43 -24.48 9.94 -2.31
CA PRO A 43 -24.24 11.37 -2.23
C PRO A 43 -23.74 11.92 -3.58
N GLU A 44 -24.12 13.14 -3.91
CA GLU A 44 -23.55 13.83 -5.07
C GLU A 44 -22.05 14.15 -4.81
N ILE A 45 -21.23 13.94 -5.84
CA ILE A 45 -19.79 14.22 -5.75
C ILE A 45 -19.58 15.70 -6.04
N LEU A 46 -19.28 16.48 -5.00
CA LEU A 46 -19.08 17.93 -5.09
C LEU A 46 -17.81 18.32 -5.88
N SER A 47 -16.78 17.46 -5.89
CA SER A 47 -15.50 17.72 -6.54
C SER A 47 -15.52 17.56 -8.08
N ASP A 48 -16.52 16.92 -8.64
CA ASP A 48 -16.63 16.74 -10.08
C ASP A 48 -17.28 17.99 -10.70
N LYS A 49 -16.45 18.92 -11.21
CA LYS A 49 -16.93 20.14 -11.91
C LYS A 49 -17.84 19.85 -13.12
N THR A 50 -17.87 18.59 -13.55
CA THR A 50 -18.81 18.11 -14.58
C THR A 50 -20.20 17.74 -14.00
N SER A 51 -20.34 17.65 -12.66
CA SER A 51 -21.56 17.20 -12.00
C SER A 51 -22.76 18.14 -12.19
N LYS A 52 -22.54 19.47 -12.32
CA LYS A 52 -23.65 20.41 -12.63
C LYS A 52 -24.30 20.17 -13.99
N LYS A 53 -23.57 19.62 -14.96
CA LYS A 53 -24.15 19.17 -16.24
C LYS A 53 -24.77 17.76 -16.16
N LYS A 54 -24.40 16.97 -15.13
CA LYS A 54 -24.86 15.60 -14.92
C LYS A 54 -26.18 15.52 -14.16
N ALA A 55 -26.43 16.40 -13.19
CA ALA A 55 -27.68 16.42 -12.42
C ALA A 55 -28.94 16.57 -13.29
N THR A 56 -28.85 17.27 -14.44
CA THR A 56 -29.93 17.32 -15.44
C THR A 56 -29.95 16.10 -16.36
N LYS A 57 -28.88 15.31 -16.41
CA LYS A 57 -28.77 14.11 -17.23
C LYS A 57 -29.31 12.88 -16.52
N ASP A 58 -29.13 12.80 -15.18
CA ASP A 58 -29.54 11.66 -14.35
C ASP A 58 -31.09 11.42 -14.42
N ALA A 59 -31.88 12.44 -14.70
CA ALA A 59 -33.34 12.33 -14.85
C ALA A 59 -33.79 11.57 -16.12
N PHE A 60 -32.90 11.39 -17.10
CA PHE A 60 -33.16 10.71 -18.37
C PHE A 60 -32.22 9.49 -18.60
N GLU A 61 -31.42 9.12 -17.62
CA GLU A 61 -30.55 7.96 -17.76
C GLU A 61 -31.28 6.64 -17.53
N ASP A 62 -30.96 5.67 -18.35
CA ASP A 62 -31.42 4.29 -18.21
C ASP A 62 -30.72 3.59 -17.06
N TRP A 63 -31.41 3.41 -15.94
CA TRP A 63 -30.91 2.68 -14.75
C TRP A 63 -31.19 1.18 -14.80
N SER A 64 -31.41 0.60 -15.97
CA SER A 64 -31.70 -0.82 -16.12
C SER A 64 -30.56 -1.71 -15.56
N GLY A 65 -30.92 -2.86 -15.03
CA GLY A 65 -29.98 -3.79 -14.41
C GLY A 65 -29.28 -3.19 -13.18
N ALA A 66 -27.99 -3.37 -13.05
CA ALA A 66 -27.19 -2.91 -11.90
C ALA A 66 -26.54 -1.52 -12.08
N LYS A 67 -26.96 -0.74 -13.08
CA LYS A 67 -26.29 0.55 -13.40
C LYS A 67 -26.40 1.55 -12.26
N GLY A 68 -27.56 1.68 -11.62
CA GLY A 68 -27.75 2.58 -10.47
C GLY A 68 -26.91 2.16 -9.27
N LEU A 69 -26.85 0.86 -8.98
CA LEU A 69 -25.99 0.34 -7.91
C LEU A 69 -24.49 0.60 -8.21
N ALA A 70 -24.06 0.43 -9.46
CA ALA A 70 -22.68 0.71 -9.85
C ALA A 70 -22.34 2.20 -9.67
N GLU A 71 -23.29 3.08 -10.00
CA GLU A 71 -23.15 4.52 -9.78
C GLU A 71 -23.11 4.86 -8.28
N ASP A 72 -23.93 4.21 -7.45
CA ASP A 72 -23.89 4.35 -5.99
C ASP A 72 -22.52 3.95 -5.43
N VAL A 73 -21.98 2.81 -5.84
CA VAL A 73 -20.62 2.37 -5.42
C VAL A 73 -19.58 3.43 -5.80
N ARG A 74 -19.69 4.02 -6.99
CA ARG A 74 -18.79 5.09 -7.45
C ARG A 74 -18.95 6.36 -6.58
N ARG A 75 -20.18 6.78 -6.29
CA ARG A 75 -20.48 7.98 -5.48
C ARG A 75 -20.02 7.81 -4.03
N TYR A 76 -20.36 6.70 -3.39
CA TYR A 76 -19.90 6.40 -2.03
C TYR A 76 -18.39 6.26 -1.95
N GLY A 77 -17.75 5.62 -2.95
CA GLY A 77 -16.29 5.52 -3.01
C GLY A 77 -15.60 6.87 -3.11
N ALA A 78 -16.12 7.78 -3.92
CA ALA A 78 -15.62 9.15 -4.02
C ALA A 78 -15.83 9.94 -2.72
N TRP A 79 -17.02 9.86 -2.13
CA TRP A 79 -17.34 10.49 -0.86
C TRP A 79 -16.43 9.98 0.27
N MET A 80 -16.22 8.67 0.37
CA MET A 80 -15.29 8.10 1.38
C MET A 80 -13.87 8.61 1.20
N ARG A 81 -13.40 8.74 -0.04
CA ARG A 81 -12.08 9.30 -0.35
C ARG A 81 -11.97 10.76 0.08
N GLU A 82 -12.99 11.57 -0.18
CA GLU A 82 -13.04 12.99 0.23
C GLU A 82 -13.03 13.10 1.76
N GLN A 83 -13.87 12.31 2.44
CA GLN A 83 -13.91 12.26 3.90
C GLN A 83 -12.56 11.79 4.52
N ALA A 84 -11.92 10.80 3.92
CA ALA A 84 -10.61 10.35 4.36
C ALA A 84 -9.54 11.46 4.15
N GLN A 85 -9.56 12.12 2.98
CA GLN A 85 -8.65 13.22 2.69
C GLN A 85 -8.80 14.38 3.68
N GLU A 86 -10.04 14.72 4.05
CA GLU A 86 -10.32 15.78 5.03
C GLU A 86 -9.80 15.41 6.42
N ARG A 87 -10.05 14.17 6.86
CA ARG A 87 -9.71 13.71 8.21
C ARG A 87 -8.25 13.38 8.41
N ILE A 88 -7.62 12.71 7.47
CA ILE A 88 -6.27 12.16 7.60
C ILE A 88 -5.27 12.63 6.54
N GLY A 89 -5.71 13.46 5.58
CA GLY A 89 -4.83 13.91 4.49
C GLY A 89 -3.58 14.66 4.99
N HIS A 90 -3.68 15.36 6.12
CA HIS A 90 -2.56 16.05 6.77
C HIS A 90 -1.47 15.09 7.28
N LEU A 91 -1.80 13.81 7.50
CA LEU A 91 -0.84 12.76 7.89
C LEU A 91 -0.06 12.19 6.70
N TYR A 92 -0.39 12.61 5.48
CA TYR A 92 0.25 12.19 4.23
C TYR A 92 0.85 13.40 3.52
N PRO A 93 1.96 13.98 4.05
CA PRO A 93 2.56 15.15 3.43
C PRO A 93 3.01 14.82 2.00
N LYS A 94 2.74 15.73 1.10
CA LYS A 94 3.18 15.62 -0.29
C LYS A 94 4.70 15.74 -0.38
N VAL A 95 5.27 15.21 -1.45
CA VAL A 95 6.71 15.35 -1.72
C VAL A 95 6.91 16.37 -2.84
N LEU A 96 7.55 17.48 -2.50
CA LEU A 96 8.01 18.45 -3.48
C LEU A 96 9.23 17.90 -4.22
N VAL A 97 9.16 17.84 -5.55
CA VAL A 97 10.30 17.41 -6.37
C VAL A 97 11.25 18.58 -6.59
N THR A 98 12.44 18.48 -6.01
CA THR A 98 13.48 19.54 -6.04
C THR A 98 14.49 19.33 -7.16
N GLU A 99 15.24 20.38 -7.48
CA GLU A 99 16.37 20.32 -8.44
C GLU A 99 17.42 19.28 -8.00
N ALA A 100 17.70 19.18 -6.71
CA ALA A 100 18.64 18.18 -6.17
C ALA A 100 18.16 16.74 -6.46
N MET A 101 16.88 16.47 -6.30
CA MET A 101 16.30 15.16 -6.62
C MET A 101 16.40 14.87 -8.14
N VAL A 102 16.18 15.86 -8.97
CA VAL A 102 16.30 15.71 -10.44
C VAL A 102 17.75 15.50 -10.85
N ALA A 103 18.72 16.17 -10.22
CA ALA A 103 20.14 15.97 -10.47
C ALA A 103 20.59 14.53 -10.19
N GLU A 104 20.05 13.90 -9.13
CA GLU A 104 20.32 12.51 -8.79
C GLU A 104 19.52 11.52 -9.65
N ARG A 105 18.30 11.91 -10.08
CA ARG A 105 17.34 11.05 -10.75
C ARG A 105 16.63 11.78 -11.88
N GLN A 106 17.17 11.66 -13.08
CA GLN A 106 16.67 12.34 -14.30
C GLN A 106 15.22 11.98 -14.67
N ASP A 107 14.73 10.81 -14.24
CA ASP A 107 13.33 10.41 -14.44
C ASP A 107 12.33 11.29 -13.68
N LEU A 108 12.80 12.07 -12.71
CA LEU A 108 11.99 13.05 -11.97
C LEU A 108 11.88 14.41 -12.66
N ALA A 109 12.65 14.67 -13.72
CA ALA A 109 12.63 15.96 -14.44
C ALA A 109 11.22 16.42 -14.86
N PRO A 110 10.31 15.54 -15.33
CA PRO A 110 8.95 15.95 -15.69
C PRO A 110 8.08 16.42 -14.51
N TYR A 111 8.56 16.25 -13.29
CA TYR A 111 7.87 16.59 -12.04
C TYR A 111 8.55 17.72 -11.28
N LEU A 112 9.61 18.32 -11.80
CA LEU A 112 10.34 19.41 -11.12
C LEU A 112 9.38 20.53 -10.72
N GLY A 113 9.37 20.85 -9.42
CA GLY A 113 8.47 21.85 -8.82
C GLY A 113 7.05 21.36 -8.56
N ASP A 114 6.70 20.11 -8.96
CA ASP A 114 5.40 19.51 -8.63
C ASP A 114 5.41 18.93 -7.19
N GLU A 115 4.29 19.04 -6.51
CA GLU A 115 4.01 18.32 -5.27
C GLU A 115 3.34 16.98 -5.56
N LEU A 116 4.05 15.90 -5.34
CA LEU A 116 3.53 14.54 -5.57
C LEU A 116 2.75 14.04 -4.35
N THR A 117 1.55 13.52 -4.60
CA THR A 117 0.72 12.89 -3.57
C THR A 117 1.31 11.54 -3.16
N VAL A 118 1.62 11.37 -1.87
CA VAL A 118 2.05 10.09 -1.31
C VAL A 118 0.87 9.14 -1.24
N ILE A 119 1.02 7.95 -1.81
CA ILE A 119 -0.02 6.91 -1.81
C ILE A 119 0.34 5.69 -0.96
N ALA A 120 1.63 5.50 -0.67
CA ALA A 120 2.08 4.44 0.24
C ALA A 120 3.50 4.70 0.76
N TRP A 121 3.78 4.17 1.94
CA TRP A 121 5.12 4.00 2.49
C TRP A 121 5.47 2.52 2.54
N LEU A 122 6.64 2.17 2.03
CA LEU A 122 7.14 0.79 2.06
C LEU A 122 8.16 0.65 3.19
N TRP A 123 7.79 -0.11 4.21
CA TRP A 123 8.60 -0.34 5.39
C TRP A 123 9.20 -1.75 5.39
N ALA A 124 10.45 -1.87 5.83
CA ALA A 124 11.02 -3.14 6.26
C ALA A 124 10.89 -3.29 7.77
N ARG A 125 10.55 -4.50 8.23
CA ARG A 125 10.80 -4.87 9.62
C ARG A 125 12.30 -4.95 9.85
N THR A 126 12.75 -4.60 11.05
CA THR A 126 14.15 -4.64 11.41
C THR A 126 14.39 -5.44 12.69
N VAL A 127 15.59 -5.98 12.81
CA VAL A 127 16.13 -6.50 14.07
C VAL A 127 17.53 -5.91 14.25
N ASN A 128 17.95 -5.73 15.49
CA ASN A 128 19.32 -5.32 15.74
C ASN A 128 20.30 -6.38 15.21
N SER A 129 21.46 -5.93 14.73
CA SER A 129 22.49 -6.86 14.27
C SER A 129 22.95 -7.77 15.42
N PRO A 130 23.07 -9.10 15.20
CA PRO A 130 23.64 -9.99 16.20
C PRO A 130 25.16 -9.82 16.36
N SER A 131 25.81 -9.08 15.47
CA SER A 131 27.23 -8.76 15.57
C SER A 131 27.46 -7.71 16.66
N PRO A 132 28.31 -7.95 17.67
CA PRO A 132 28.59 -6.98 18.73
C PRO A 132 29.06 -5.61 18.21
N ALA A 133 29.86 -5.59 17.13
CA ALA A 133 30.35 -4.36 16.52
C ALA A 133 29.23 -3.48 15.93
N PHE A 134 28.11 -4.08 15.54
CA PHE A 134 26.98 -3.41 14.90
C PHE A 134 25.65 -3.61 15.64
N ALA A 135 25.69 -3.94 16.93
CA ALA A 135 24.50 -4.23 17.73
C ALA A 135 23.51 -3.04 17.82
N HIS A 136 23.97 -1.82 17.53
CA HIS A 136 23.15 -0.62 17.44
C HIS A 136 22.43 -0.44 16.10
N VAL A 137 22.81 -1.25 15.07
CA VAL A 137 22.25 -1.12 13.71
C VAL A 137 21.02 -2.02 13.56
N GLU A 138 19.93 -1.42 13.16
CA GLU A 138 18.70 -2.12 12.77
C GLU A 138 18.82 -2.70 11.36
N VAL A 139 18.95 -4.02 11.26
CA VAL A 139 19.07 -4.73 9.97
C VAL A 139 17.70 -4.99 9.37
N PRO A 140 17.45 -4.61 8.11
CA PRO A 140 16.16 -4.83 7.46
C PRO A 140 15.98 -6.31 7.10
N LEU A 141 14.80 -6.83 7.35
CA LEU A 141 14.37 -8.18 6.99
C LEU A 141 13.56 -8.11 5.68
N ALA A 142 14.23 -7.89 4.58
CA ALA A 142 13.62 -7.72 3.27
C ALA A 142 13.92 -8.93 2.37
N SER A 143 12.87 -9.55 1.82
CA SER A 143 13.01 -10.67 0.88
C SER A 143 13.38 -10.22 -0.54
N THR A 144 13.18 -8.94 -0.84
CA THR A 144 13.56 -8.30 -2.10
C THR A 144 13.67 -6.80 -1.90
N PHE A 145 14.52 -6.17 -2.68
CA PHE A 145 14.59 -4.71 -2.81
C PHE A 145 13.97 -4.21 -4.11
N ILE A 146 13.35 -5.09 -4.91
CA ILE A 146 12.67 -4.69 -6.13
C ILE A 146 11.34 -4.02 -5.78
N LEU A 147 11.13 -2.81 -6.30
CA LEU A 147 9.90 -2.03 -6.16
C LEU A 147 8.98 -2.19 -7.39
N SER A 148 9.59 -2.28 -8.56
CA SER A 148 8.87 -2.48 -9.83
C SER A 148 9.75 -3.29 -10.79
N SER A 149 9.16 -4.32 -11.39
CA SER A 149 9.78 -5.10 -12.47
C SER A 149 9.13 -4.82 -13.84
N LYS A 150 8.32 -3.75 -13.94
CA LYS A 150 7.66 -3.39 -15.18
C LYS A 150 8.69 -2.83 -16.15
N ALA A 151 8.73 -3.36 -17.39
CA ALA A 151 9.61 -2.87 -18.45
C ALA A 151 9.51 -1.34 -18.58
N ASP A 152 10.65 -0.66 -18.76
CA ASP A 152 10.83 0.79 -18.83
C ASP A 152 10.42 1.55 -17.54
N LYS A 153 10.11 0.85 -16.45
CA LYS A 153 9.74 1.40 -15.13
C LYS A 153 10.27 0.56 -13.99
N GLU A 154 11.38 -0.12 -14.22
CA GLU A 154 12.07 -0.86 -13.17
C GLU A 154 12.56 0.11 -12.11
N ALA A 155 12.33 -0.28 -10.85
CA ALA A 155 12.78 0.49 -9.70
C ALA A 155 13.14 -0.46 -8.55
N TYR A 156 14.15 -0.09 -7.79
CA TYR A 156 14.62 -0.89 -6.66
C TYR A 156 15.20 0.01 -5.55
N VAL A 157 15.28 -0.56 -4.36
CA VAL A 157 15.94 0.06 -3.21
C VAL A 157 17.40 -0.39 -3.20
N GLU A 158 18.30 0.55 -3.01
CA GLU A 158 19.72 0.31 -2.78
C GLU A 158 20.07 0.73 -1.35
N PRO A 159 20.47 -0.21 -0.47
CA PRO A 159 21.04 0.15 0.82
C PRO A 159 22.47 0.67 0.62
N VAL A 160 22.69 1.91 0.99
CA VAL A 160 24.01 2.57 0.91
C VAL A 160 24.61 2.64 2.29
N VAL A 161 25.71 1.92 2.51
CA VAL A 161 26.44 1.91 3.79
C VAL A 161 27.28 3.18 3.92
N GLN A 162 27.15 3.85 5.05
CA GLN A 162 27.84 5.09 5.38
C GLN A 162 28.40 4.98 6.82
N GLY A 163 29.70 4.72 6.94
CA GLY A 163 30.34 4.50 8.23
C GLY A 163 29.78 3.26 8.95
N ASP A 164 29.22 3.46 10.12
CA ASP A 164 28.63 2.43 10.97
C ASP A 164 27.09 2.30 10.83
N ASN A 165 26.50 2.93 9.81
CA ASN A 165 25.07 2.89 9.51
C ASN A 165 24.83 2.73 8.01
N TYR A 166 23.56 2.66 7.60
CA TYR A 166 23.15 2.62 6.18
C TYR A 166 21.92 3.49 5.94
N GLN A 167 21.73 3.88 4.69
CA GLN A 167 20.53 4.57 4.21
C GLN A 167 19.94 3.85 3.01
N PHE A 168 18.63 3.96 2.83
CA PHE A 168 17.98 3.46 1.64
C PHE A 168 17.89 4.56 0.58
N THR A 169 18.31 4.24 -0.63
CA THR A 169 18.16 5.08 -1.80
C THR A 169 17.34 4.34 -2.85
N VAL A 170 16.41 5.01 -3.48
CA VAL A 170 15.65 4.43 -4.59
C VAL A 170 16.36 4.72 -5.90
N LYS A 171 16.57 3.66 -6.68
CA LYS A 171 17.15 3.72 -8.03
C LYS A 171 16.12 3.27 -9.08
N VAL A 172 16.28 3.79 -10.29
CA VAL A 172 15.47 3.42 -11.46
C VAL A 172 16.38 2.81 -12.51
N GLY A 173 15.86 1.83 -13.24
CA GLY A 173 16.59 1.03 -14.22
C GLY A 173 16.75 -0.42 -13.78
N THR A 174 17.53 -1.18 -14.53
CA THR A 174 17.72 -2.62 -14.32
C THR A 174 18.29 -2.91 -12.93
N PRO A 175 17.56 -3.64 -12.06
CA PRO A 175 18.04 -3.94 -10.72
C PRO A 175 19.21 -4.93 -10.76
N PRO A 176 20.22 -4.74 -9.90
CA PRO A 176 21.31 -5.71 -9.72
C PRO A 176 20.78 -7.02 -9.11
N GLU A 177 21.52 -8.10 -9.27
CA GLU A 177 21.12 -9.41 -8.73
C GLU A 177 20.93 -9.37 -7.20
N SER A 178 21.74 -8.58 -6.50
CA SER A 178 21.63 -8.36 -5.04
C SER A 178 20.26 -7.78 -4.63
N ALA A 179 19.63 -6.97 -5.47
CA ALA A 179 18.31 -6.40 -5.18
C ALA A 179 17.19 -7.46 -5.23
N LYS A 180 17.35 -8.53 -6.01
CA LYS A 180 16.35 -9.59 -6.15
C LYS A 180 16.16 -10.38 -4.85
N GLY A 181 17.25 -10.65 -4.14
CA GLY A 181 17.25 -11.41 -2.90
C GLY A 181 17.05 -10.56 -1.64
N GLY A 182 17.15 -9.24 -1.74
CA GLY A 182 17.11 -8.35 -0.58
C GLY A 182 18.22 -8.70 0.43
N THR A 183 17.83 -8.90 1.68
CA THR A 183 18.75 -9.38 2.74
C THR A 183 18.62 -10.88 3.02
N THR A 184 17.92 -11.64 2.18
CA THR A 184 17.76 -13.08 2.40
C THR A 184 19.08 -13.81 2.24
N ALA A 185 19.31 -14.78 3.14
CA ALA A 185 20.45 -15.70 3.08
C ALA A 185 19.91 -17.09 2.79
N GLY A 186 20.45 -17.80 1.84
CA GLY A 186 20.02 -19.12 1.37
C GLY A 186 19.20 -20.01 2.33
N LYS A 187 18.96 -21.26 2.01
CA LYS A 187 17.95 -22.11 2.68
C LYS A 187 18.08 -22.31 4.21
N ARG A 188 19.22 -22.00 4.83
CA ARG A 188 19.47 -22.26 6.27
C ARG A 188 19.61 -21.01 7.13
N ALA A 189 19.94 -19.88 6.56
CA ALA A 189 19.98 -18.60 7.24
C ALA A 189 18.82 -17.75 6.76
N ALA A 190 18.10 -17.08 7.68
CA ALA A 190 16.95 -16.31 7.31
C ALA A 190 17.34 -15.03 6.54
N PHE A 191 18.30 -14.28 7.07
CA PHE A 191 18.75 -13.00 6.52
C PHE A 191 20.24 -12.79 6.75
N ILE A 192 20.81 -11.78 6.12
CA ILE A 192 22.21 -11.36 6.26
C ILE A 192 22.24 -9.92 6.76
N CYS A 193 23.10 -9.66 7.73
CA CYS A 193 23.36 -8.31 8.19
C CYS A 193 24.06 -7.49 7.10
N LEU A 194 23.48 -6.37 6.71
CA LEU A 194 24.04 -5.46 5.69
C LEU A 194 25.42 -4.90 6.06
N MET A 195 25.72 -4.78 7.36
CA MET A 195 26.95 -4.18 7.86
C MET A 195 28.08 -5.20 7.99
N SER A 196 27.78 -6.35 8.60
CA SER A 196 28.78 -7.35 8.97
C SER A 196 28.85 -8.55 8.02
N GLY A 197 27.85 -8.73 7.16
CA GLY A 197 27.69 -9.96 6.38
C GLY A 197 27.30 -11.18 7.21
N SER A 198 27.13 -11.03 8.53
CA SER A 198 26.80 -12.15 9.42
C SER A 198 25.38 -12.65 9.20
N PRO A 199 25.15 -13.98 9.26
CA PRO A 199 23.82 -14.55 9.12
C PRO A 199 22.96 -14.24 10.37
N ILE A 200 21.67 -14.00 10.12
CA ILE A 200 20.65 -13.78 11.13
C ILE A 200 19.64 -14.92 11.01
N ASP A 201 19.60 -15.81 11.99
CA ASP A 201 18.74 -16.98 11.93
C ASP A 201 17.29 -16.69 12.39
N TYR A 202 16.36 -17.57 12.03
CA TYR A 202 14.97 -17.45 12.43
C TYR A 202 14.74 -17.55 13.93
N LYS A 203 15.63 -18.24 14.66
CA LYS A 203 15.51 -18.38 16.13
C LYS A 203 15.76 -17.02 16.78
N TYR A 204 16.80 -16.32 16.35
CA TYR A 204 17.10 -14.96 16.80
C TYR A 204 15.94 -14.00 16.48
N ILE A 205 15.46 -13.97 15.22
CA ILE A 205 14.34 -13.10 14.82
C ILE A 205 13.10 -13.36 15.66
N ARG A 206 12.77 -14.63 15.91
CA ARG A 206 11.61 -15.00 16.75
C ARG A 206 11.81 -14.56 18.20
N SER A 207 13.02 -14.65 18.75
CA SER A 207 13.31 -14.19 20.11
C SER A 207 13.14 -12.69 20.23
N GLU A 208 13.65 -11.91 19.24
CA GLU A 208 13.49 -10.47 19.19
C GLU A 208 12.02 -10.06 19.03
N GLY A 209 11.26 -10.78 18.19
CA GLY A 209 9.83 -10.57 18.03
C GLY A 209 9.04 -10.84 19.30
N ARG A 210 9.32 -11.95 20.02
CA ARG A 210 8.64 -12.26 21.31
C ARG A 210 8.99 -11.25 22.40
N ALA A 211 10.19 -10.72 22.36
CA ALA A 211 10.65 -9.72 23.33
C ALA A 211 10.22 -8.29 22.98
N GLY A 212 9.49 -8.09 21.87
CA GLY A 212 9.03 -6.77 21.43
C GLY A 212 10.13 -5.82 20.96
N ARG A 213 11.31 -6.36 20.59
CA ARG A 213 12.49 -5.56 20.18
C ARG A 213 12.65 -5.41 18.66
N MET A 214 11.64 -5.83 17.89
CA MET A 214 11.65 -5.57 16.45
C MET A 214 11.32 -4.11 16.16
N GLY A 215 12.11 -3.53 15.25
CA GLY A 215 11.88 -2.19 14.71
C GLY A 215 11.26 -2.21 13.32
N GLN A 216 11.23 -1.02 12.73
CA GLN A 216 10.84 -0.83 11.33
C GLN A 216 11.58 0.36 10.73
N ARG A 217 11.93 0.26 9.45
CA ARG A 217 12.61 1.32 8.72
C ARG A 217 11.97 1.57 7.36
N LEU A 218 11.73 2.83 7.02
CA LEU A 218 11.16 3.22 5.74
C LEU A 218 12.17 2.93 4.62
N MET A 219 11.78 2.14 3.62
CA MET A 219 12.61 1.78 2.48
C MET A 219 12.37 2.66 1.26
N ALA A 220 11.12 2.99 1.01
CA ALA A 220 10.74 3.82 -0.14
C ALA A 220 9.40 4.51 0.11
N ILE A 221 9.21 5.64 -0.54
CA ILE A 221 7.95 6.37 -0.64
C ILE A 221 7.36 6.08 -2.02
N VAL A 222 6.08 5.78 -2.09
CA VAL A 222 5.35 5.63 -3.35
C VAL A 222 4.44 6.84 -3.53
N ALA A 223 4.65 7.57 -4.60
CA ALA A 223 3.86 8.74 -4.94
C ALA A 223 3.09 8.55 -6.25
N GLU A 224 2.04 9.32 -6.43
CA GLU A 224 1.24 9.35 -7.65
C GLU A 224 1.91 10.25 -8.68
N GLY A 225 2.23 9.71 -9.85
CA GLY A 225 2.80 10.44 -10.96
C GLY A 225 1.85 10.48 -12.17
N LYS A 226 2.11 11.38 -13.11
CA LYS A 226 1.30 11.58 -14.35
C LYS A 226 1.13 10.29 -15.18
N LYS A 227 2.09 9.37 -15.11
CA LYS A 227 2.09 8.09 -15.88
C LYS A 227 2.12 6.84 -15.00
N GLY A 228 1.68 6.94 -13.77
CA GLY A 228 1.66 5.85 -12.80
C GLY A 228 2.50 6.14 -11.55
N ARG A 229 2.92 5.10 -10.84
CA ARG A 229 3.65 5.24 -9.57
C ARG A 229 5.06 5.79 -9.79
N VAL A 230 5.47 6.69 -8.91
CA VAL A 230 6.84 7.19 -8.76
C VAL A 230 7.37 6.71 -7.42
N TYR A 231 8.55 6.10 -7.43
CA TYR A 231 9.20 5.62 -6.20
C TYR A 231 10.29 6.61 -5.80
N LEU A 232 10.27 7.06 -4.56
CA LEU A 232 11.17 8.07 -4.03
C LEU A 232 11.94 7.52 -2.83
N SER A 233 13.15 8.02 -2.62
CA SER A 233 13.95 7.70 -1.46
C SER A 233 13.29 8.21 -0.16
N PRO A 234 13.47 7.52 0.97
CA PRO A 234 12.97 7.99 2.26
C PRO A 234 13.53 9.37 2.62
N ASN A 235 12.72 10.16 3.33
CA ASN A 235 13.15 11.38 3.99
C ASN A 235 12.59 11.43 5.42
N ASN A 236 13.18 12.29 6.27
CA ASN A 236 12.82 12.38 7.69
C ASN A 236 11.39 12.92 7.87
N GLU A 237 10.93 13.85 7.05
CA GLU A 237 9.59 14.40 7.11
C GLU A 237 8.51 13.31 7.01
N GLN A 238 8.68 12.39 6.05
CA GLN A 238 7.75 11.28 5.85
C GLN A 238 7.83 10.25 6.99
N VAL A 239 9.02 10.01 7.55
CA VAL A 239 9.21 9.14 8.72
C VAL A 239 8.51 9.73 9.94
N ASP A 240 8.65 11.02 10.18
CA ASP A 240 8.08 11.70 11.33
C ASP A 240 6.54 11.83 11.21
N ALA A 241 6.03 12.11 10.01
CA ALA A 241 4.60 12.09 9.74
C ALA A 241 3.98 10.70 10.03
N ALA A 242 4.64 9.63 9.57
CA ALA A 242 4.18 8.27 9.84
C ALA A 242 4.18 7.91 11.33
N ARG A 243 5.12 8.44 12.11
CA ARG A 243 5.21 8.22 13.57
C ARG A 243 4.11 8.99 14.35
N GLN A 244 3.65 10.11 13.81
CA GLN A 244 2.57 10.91 14.41
C GLN A 244 1.19 10.28 14.18
N ALA A 245 1.03 9.45 13.14
CA ALA A 245 -0.22 8.78 12.80
C ALA A 245 -0.57 7.70 13.85
N ARG A 246 -1.24 8.09 14.94
CA ARG A 246 -1.73 7.19 15.98
C ARG A 246 -3.25 7.28 16.06
N PRO A 247 -3.98 6.16 16.07
CA PRO A 247 -5.42 6.18 16.28
C PRO A 247 -5.73 6.60 17.72
N GLU A 248 -6.73 7.44 17.92
CA GLU A 248 -7.22 7.86 19.23
C GLU A 248 -8.09 6.78 19.89
N TRP A 249 -8.55 5.80 19.11
CA TRP A 249 -9.39 4.71 19.56
C TRP A 249 -8.99 3.39 18.91
N SER A 250 -9.39 2.31 19.53
CA SER A 250 -9.31 0.94 18.95
C SER A 250 -10.67 0.27 19.05
N PRO A 251 -11.00 -0.69 18.17
CA PRO A 251 -12.22 -1.48 18.28
C PRO A 251 -12.28 -2.17 19.64
N GLU A 252 -13.46 -2.15 20.28
CA GLU A 252 -13.68 -2.84 21.56
C GLU A 252 -13.62 -4.37 21.43
N MET A 253 -13.80 -4.87 20.20
CA MET A 253 -13.78 -6.29 19.91
C MET A 253 -12.35 -6.83 19.93
N SER A 254 -12.02 -7.65 20.91
CA SER A 254 -10.78 -8.42 20.91
C SER A 254 -10.84 -9.52 19.83
N LEU A 255 -9.87 -9.53 18.93
CA LEU A 255 -9.70 -10.68 18.04
C LEU A 255 -9.29 -11.90 18.87
N PRO A 256 -9.87 -13.09 18.61
CA PRO A 256 -9.44 -14.29 19.32
C PRO A 256 -7.96 -14.52 19.09
N ASN A 257 -7.19 -14.64 20.17
CA ASN A 257 -5.80 -15.08 20.09
C ASN A 257 -5.78 -16.45 19.41
N ASN A 258 -5.29 -16.48 18.18
CA ASN A 258 -4.97 -17.74 17.51
C ASN A 258 -3.50 -18.08 17.81
N PRO A 259 -3.19 -18.95 18.76
CA PRO A 259 -1.83 -19.36 19.05
C PRO A 259 -1.38 -20.32 17.93
N ARG A 260 -0.75 -19.78 16.90
CA ARG A 260 0.04 -20.56 15.94
C ARG A 260 1.52 -20.31 16.13
#